data_ff8f17ba7081d7ee867d7cf8ad0028cd
#
_entry.id   ff8f17ba7081d7ee867d7cf8ad0028cd
#
_cell.length_a   1.000
_cell.length_b   1.000
_cell.length_c   1.000
_cell.angle_alpha   90.00
_cell.angle_beta   90.00
_cell.angle_gamma   90.00
#
_symmetry.space_group_name_H-M   'P 1'
#
loop_
_entity.id
_entity.type
_entity.pdbx_description
1 polymer ?
#
loop_
_entity_poly.entity_id
_entity_poly.type
_entity_poly.pdbx_seq_one_letter_code
_entity_poly.pdbx_strand_id
1 'polypeptide(L)'
;MAIDRRSFLLNTGLSLAGAAALTASCRAGTAAMADEASAFDPSSWDSVRQQFGTSPEYVHLASFFLASHPRPVREAIEKHRKALDLNPFETVEHNMFGEPLVVEKKIAEYIGGKAEEIALTDSTTMGLALIYLGLPIKAGQEMLTTDHDHYAQHESIALAAKRSGATVKRIPLFEDHSKISEADIVDRIRKAITPKTRTV
;
A
#
# COMPACT_ATOMS: atom_id res chain seq x y z
N MET A 1 -23.88 -2.80 34.92
CA MET A 1 -22.71 -2.51 35.77
C MET A 1 -21.80 -1.61 34.97
N ALA A 2 -21.75 -0.31 35.24
CA ALA A 2 -20.93 0.62 34.48
C ALA A 2 -19.49 0.54 34.98
N ILE A 3 -18.56 0.17 34.13
CA ILE A 3 -17.14 0.18 34.43
C ILE A 3 -16.68 1.64 34.34
N ASP A 4 -16.23 2.22 35.48
CA ASP A 4 -15.70 3.57 35.45
C ASP A 4 -14.32 3.60 34.78
N ARG A 5 -13.94 4.77 34.19
CA ARG A 5 -12.70 4.95 33.42
C ARG A 5 -11.43 4.61 34.22
N ARG A 6 -11.43 4.83 35.49
CA ARG A 6 -10.28 4.60 36.40
C ARG A 6 -10.08 3.10 36.61
N SER A 7 -11.15 2.34 36.83
CA SER A 7 -11.12 0.89 36.96
C SER A 7 -10.72 0.21 35.65
N PHE A 8 -11.13 0.76 34.50
CA PHE A 8 -10.67 0.28 33.20
C PHE A 8 -9.14 0.43 33.04
N LEU A 9 -8.59 1.61 33.32
CA LEU A 9 -7.16 1.88 33.19
C LEU A 9 -6.30 1.04 34.16
N LEU A 10 -6.77 0.84 35.41
CA LEU A 10 -6.07 0.00 36.37
C LEU A 10 -6.06 -1.48 35.97
N ASN A 11 -7.18 -2.00 35.45
CA ASN A 11 -7.25 -3.38 34.99
C ASN A 11 -6.43 -3.64 33.72
N THR A 12 -6.34 -2.65 32.82
CA THR A 12 -5.50 -2.73 31.63
C THR A 12 -4.01 -2.62 31.98
N GLY A 13 -3.66 -1.78 32.95
CA GLY A 13 -2.29 -1.64 33.48
C GLY A 13 -1.77 -2.90 34.15
N LEU A 14 -2.62 -3.59 34.94
CA LEU A 14 -2.27 -4.84 35.62
C LEU A 14 -2.08 -6.01 34.66
N SER A 15 -2.82 -6.06 33.52
CA SER A 15 -2.62 -7.06 32.50
C SER A 15 -1.31 -6.86 31.71
N LEU A 16 -0.85 -5.62 31.55
CA LEU A 16 0.46 -5.31 30.97
C LEU A 16 1.63 -5.68 31.88
N ALA A 17 1.46 -5.52 33.22
CA ALA A 17 2.49 -5.93 34.19
C ALA A 17 2.63 -7.46 34.27
N GLY A 18 1.55 -8.23 34.09
CA GLY A 18 1.58 -9.69 34.01
C GLY A 18 2.27 -10.22 32.74
N ALA A 19 2.12 -9.51 31.62
CA ALA A 19 2.79 -9.85 30.37
C ALA A 19 4.31 -9.57 30.41
N ALA A 20 4.74 -8.56 31.17
CA ALA A 20 6.16 -8.23 31.33
C ALA A 20 6.96 -9.32 32.10
N ALA A 21 6.31 -10.08 32.96
CA ALA A 21 6.95 -11.18 33.70
C ALA A 21 7.18 -12.44 32.83
N LEU A 22 6.38 -12.65 31.78
CA LEU A 22 6.54 -13.76 30.85
C LEU A 22 7.56 -13.47 29.73
N THR A 23 7.90 -12.21 29.49
CA THR A 23 8.88 -11.80 28.45
C THR A 23 10.33 -11.82 28.96
N ALA A 24 10.56 -12.02 30.27
CA ALA A 24 11.91 -12.10 30.82
C ALA A 24 12.66 -13.38 30.43
N SER A 25 11.95 -14.43 29.98
CA SER A 25 12.56 -15.69 29.55
C SER A 25 12.99 -15.70 28.07
N CYS A 26 12.57 -14.74 27.24
CA CYS A 26 12.95 -14.65 25.82
C CYS A 26 14.06 -13.62 25.55
N ARG A 27 14.72 -13.11 26.61
CA ARG A 27 15.76 -12.07 26.50
C ARG A 27 17.19 -12.59 26.33
N ALA A 28 17.35 -13.85 25.98
CA ALA A 28 18.64 -14.42 25.61
C ALA A 28 18.73 -14.55 24.07
N GLY A 29 18.97 -13.46 23.37
CA GLY A 29 19.16 -13.52 21.93
C GLY A 29 19.15 -12.21 21.17
N THR A 30 18.82 -11.09 21.80
CA THR A 30 19.04 -9.79 21.17
C THR A 30 20.38 -9.23 21.65
N ALA A 31 21.49 -9.80 21.15
CA ALA A 31 22.72 -9.04 21.06
C ALA A 31 22.38 -7.78 20.26
N ALA A 32 22.41 -6.63 20.93
CA ALA A 32 22.38 -5.34 20.27
C ALA A 32 23.60 -5.31 19.36
N MET A 33 23.43 -5.64 18.09
CA MET A 33 24.36 -5.25 17.06
C MET A 33 24.22 -3.73 16.95
N ALA A 34 25.07 -3.03 17.68
CA ALA A 34 25.43 -1.67 17.34
C ALA A 34 26.14 -1.78 15.99
N ASP A 35 25.35 -1.79 14.93
CA ASP A 35 25.81 -1.76 13.57
C ASP A 35 26.42 -0.37 13.37
N GLU A 36 27.76 -0.31 13.26
CA GLU A 36 28.41 0.82 12.61
C GLU A 36 27.77 0.89 11.23
N ALA A 37 26.89 1.88 11.05
CA ALA A 37 26.14 2.06 9.83
C ALA A 37 27.12 2.26 8.68
N SER A 38 27.51 1.17 8.03
CA SER A 38 28.23 1.26 6.76
C SER A 38 27.42 2.16 5.85
N ALA A 39 28.08 3.09 5.17
CA ALA A 39 27.40 4.04 4.29
C ALA A 39 26.55 3.25 3.28
N PHE A 40 25.28 3.63 3.10
CA PHE A 40 24.38 2.98 2.18
C PHE A 40 24.93 3.05 0.75
N ASP A 41 25.16 1.90 0.15
CA ASP A 41 25.56 1.76 -1.26
C ASP A 41 24.40 1.16 -2.08
N PRO A 42 23.73 1.96 -2.91
CA PRO A 42 22.61 1.49 -3.72
C PRO A 42 23.03 0.51 -4.84
N SER A 43 24.32 0.42 -5.16
CA SER A 43 24.83 -0.52 -6.17
C SER A 43 25.07 -1.93 -5.61
N SER A 44 25.11 -2.07 -4.29
CA SER A 44 25.32 -3.34 -3.59
C SER A 44 24.00 -3.93 -3.08
N TRP A 45 23.64 -5.11 -3.59
CA TRP A 45 22.45 -5.84 -3.10
C TRP A 45 22.50 -6.17 -1.61
N ASP A 46 23.69 -6.39 -1.05
CA ASP A 46 23.83 -6.65 0.38
C ASP A 46 23.58 -5.38 1.20
N SER A 47 24.07 -4.24 0.75
CA SER A 47 23.76 -2.94 1.35
C SER A 47 22.25 -2.62 1.26
N VAL A 48 21.60 -2.95 0.15
CA VAL A 48 20.15 -2.80 -0.01
C VAL A 48 19.39 -3.73 0.95
N ARG A 49 19.75 -5.01 1.06
CA ARG A 49 19.12 -5.95 1.99
C ARG A 49 19.22 -5.50 3.44
N GLN A 50 20.35 -4.95 3.85
CA GLN A 50 20.57 -4.43 5.21
C GLN A 50 19.65 -3.27 5.59
N GLN A 51 19.01 -2.61 4.60
CA GLN A 51 18.00 -1.59 4.90
C GLN A 51 16.71 -2.18 5.47
N PHE A 52 16.44 -3.46 5.26
CA PHE A 52 15.20 -4.12 5.67
C PHE A 52 15.44 -5.00 6.90
N GLY A 53 14.56 -4.87 7.91
CA GLY A 53 14.61 -5.69 9.13
C GLY A 53 13.84 -7.00 8.99
N THR A 54 13.83 -7.62 7.81
CA THR A 54 13.13 -8.89 7.58
C THR A 54 13.93 -10.07 8.12
N SER A 55 13.23 -11.10 8.62
CA SER A 55 13.87 -12.32 9.09
C SER A 55 14.61 -13.03 7.95
N PRO A 56 15.86 -13.46 8.17
CA PRO A 56 16.60 -14.25 7.18
C PRO A 56 16.11 -15.72 7.07
N GLU A 57 15.24 -16.17 7.98
CA GLU A 57 14.71 -17.53 7.98
C GLU A 57 13.69 -17.76 6.86
N TYR A 58 13.16 -16.70 6.26
CA TYR A 58 12.12 -16.76 5.24
C TYR A 58 12.54 -16.06 3.97
N VAL A 59 12.12 -16.62 2.83
CA VAL A 59 12.17 -15.95 1.55
C VAL A 59 10.88 -15.14 1.36
N HIS A 60 10.98 -13.81 1.41
CA HIS A 60 9.83 -12.92 1.34
C HIS A 60 9.38 -12.70 -0.10
N LEU A 61 8.40 -13.45 -0.58
CA LEU A 61 7.83 -13.35 -1.93
C LEU A 61 6.45 -12.67 -1.97
N ALA A 62 5.96 -12.19 -0.82
CA ALA A 62 4.62 -11.61 -0.69
C ALA A 62 4.62 -10.07 -0.57
N SER A 63 5.63 -9.39 -1.09
CA SER A 63 5.74 -7.92 -1.04
C SER A 63 4.60 -7.20 -1.77
N PHE A 64 3.92 -7.88 -2.69
CA PHE A 64 2.73 -7.37 -3.35
C PHE A 64 1.57 -7.13 -2.37
N PHE A 65 1.51 -7.90 -1.28
CA PHE A 65 0.49 -7.78 -0.24
C PHE A 65 0.88 -6.77 0.83
N LEU A 66 2.09 -6.91 1.36
CA LEU A 66 2.64 -6.00 2.37
C LEU A 66 4.17 -5.98 2.29
N ALA A 67 4.73 -4.80 2.06
CA ALA A 67 6.18 -4.62 2.00
C ALA A 67 6.74 -4.18 3.36
N SER A 68 7.92 -4.71 3.71
CA SER A 68 8.72 -4.17 4.80
C SER A 68 9.31 -2.82 4.40
N HIS A 69 9.38 -1.89 5.33
CA HIS A 69 9.97 -0.58 5.07
C HIS A 69 11.50 -0.60 5.21
N PRO A 70 12.25 0.05 4.31
CA PRO A 70 13.68 0.27 4.51
C PRO A 70 13.94 1.19 5.69
N ARG A 71 15.15 1.14 6.25
CA ARG A 71 15.54 1.89 7.45
C ARG A 71 15.15 3.38 7.42
N PRO A 72 15.45 4.17 6.38
CA PRO A 72 15.09 5.60 6.37
C PRO A 72 13.58 5.84 6.49
N VAL A 73 12.77 4.97 5.88
CA VAL A 73 11.30 5.07 5.97
C VAL A 73 10.81 4.72 7.37
N ARG A 74 11.36 3.66 8.01
CA ARG A 74 11.01 3.32 9.40
C ARG A 74 11.35 4.43 10.37
N GLU A 75 12.54 5.04 10.22
CA GLU A 75 12.98 6.16 11.05
C GLU A 75 12.09 7.40 10.86
N ALA A 76 11.67 7.70 9.63
CA ALA A 76 10.74 8.79 9.36
C ALA A 76 9.35 8.53 9.98
N ILE A 77 8.81 7.31 9.84
CA ILE A 77 7.54 6.90 10.47
C ILE A 77 7.62 7.09 11.98
N GLU A 78 8.69 6.61 12.61
CA GLU A 78 8.86 6.71 14.07
C GLU A 78 9.04 8.17 14.54
N LYS A 79 9.71 9.00 13.76
CA LYS A 79 9.85 10.44 14.01
C LYS A 79 8.47 11.13 14.00
N HIS A 80 7.66 10.90 12.97
CA HIS A 80 6.33 11.51 12.87
C HIS A 80 5.39 10.99 13.95
N ARG A 81 5.44 9.70 14.27
CA ARG A 81 4.65 9.11 15.34
C ARG A 81 4.98 9.74 16.69
N LYS A 82 6.27 9.88 17.04
CA LYS A 82 6.71 10.55 18.27
C LYS A 82 6.26 12.00 18.33
N ALA A 83 6.29 12.73 17.23
CA ALA A 83 5.82 14.10 17.18
C ALA A 83 4.30 14.18 17.46
N LEU A 84 3.51 13.28 16.88
CA LEU A 84 2.07 13.17 17.14
C LEU A 84 1.78 12.82 18.59
N ASP A 85 2.53 11.90 19.20
CA ASP A 85 2.35 11.51 20.61
C ASP A 85 2.72 12.66 21.56
N LEU A 86 3.72 13.47 21.20
CA LEU A 86 4.22 14.58 22.02
C LEU A 86 3.29 15.79 21.97
N ASN A 87 2.89 16.21 20.79
CA ASN A 87 2.00 17.35 20.60
C ASN A 87 1.12 17.17 19.34
N PRO A 88 -0.01 16.44 19.47
CA PRO A 88 -0.83 16.05 18.34
C PRO A 88 -1.43 17.24 17.60
N PHE A 89 -1.92 18.25 18.33
CA PHE A 89 -2.54 19.43 17.72
C PHE A 89 -1.55 20.22 16.88
N GLU A 90 -0.43 20.62 17.46
CA GLU A 90 0.61 21.40 16.77
C GLU A 90 1.18 20.64 15.57
N THR A 91 1.45 19.35 15.73
CA THR A 91 1.97 18.49 14.66
C THR A 91 1.02 18.43 13.48
N VAL A 92 -0.29 18.28 13.72
CA VAL A 92 -1.29 18.24 12.65
C VAL A 92 -1.49 19.61 12.03
N GLU A 93 -1.64 20.67 12.82
CA GLU A 93 -1.88 22.03 12.31
C GLU A 93 -0.78 22.51 11.37
N HIS A 94 0.49 22.28 11.75
CA HIS A 94 1.63 22.70 10.93
C HIS A 94 1.82 21.86 9.66
N ASN A 95 1.44 20.58 9.69
CA ASN A 95 1.80 19.63 8.64
C ASN A 95 0.63 19.25 7.72
N MET A 96 -0.62 19.41 8.14
CA MET A 96 -1.78 18.88 7.41
C MET A 96 -1.93 19.35 5.95
N PHE A 97 -1.42 20.53 5.63
CA PHE A 97 -1.45 21.06 4.25
C PHE A 97 -0.07 21.02 3.56
N GLY A 98 1.00 21.04 4.34
CA GLY A 98 2.37 21.08 3.82
C GLY A 98 2.93 19.73 3.43
N GLU A 99 2.80 18.73 4.29
CA GLU A 99 3.35 17.40 4.06
C GLU A 99 2.75 16.68 2.85
N PRO A 100 1.44 16.71 2.58
CA PRO A 100 0.89 16.13 1.36
C PRO A 100 1.51 16.72 0.09
N LEU A 101 1.70 18.04 0.04
CA LEU A 101 2.34 18.73 -1.10
C LEU A 101 3.80 18.30 -1.31
N VAL A 102 4.54 18.01 -0.23
CA VAL A 102 5.91 17.49 -0.33
C VAL A 102 5.91 16.11 -0.99
N VAL A 103 4.97 15.24 -0.58
CA VAL A 103 4.81 13.90 -1.14
C VAL A 103 4.39 13.97 -2.62
N GLU A 104 3.40 14.79 -2.95
CA GLU A 104 2.93 15.00 -4.33
C GLU A 104 4.05 15.46 -5.26
N LYS A 105 4.87 16.45 -4.82
CA LYS A 105 6.04 16.91 -5.59
C LYS A 105 7.05 15.79 -5.82
N LYS A 106 7.34 14.97 -4.79
CA LYS A 106 8.28 13.85 -4.93
C LYS A 106 7.78 12.76 -5.85
N ILE A 107 6.50 12.44 -5.80
CA ILE A 107 5.88 11.49 -6.73
C ILE A 107 5.93 12.05 -8.16
N ALA A 108 5.56 13.32 -8.34
CA ALA A 108 5.59 13.98 -9.64
C ALA A 108 7.00 13.99 -10.26
N GLU A 109 8.03 14.30 -9.47
CA GLU A 109 9.44 14.20 -9.91
C GLU A 109 9.79 12.78 -10.37
N TYR A 110 9.35 11.74 -9.63
CA TYR A 110 9.66 10.35 -9.92
C TYR A 110 9.00 9.84 -11.21
N ILE A 111 7.71 10.19 -11.44
CA ILE A 111 6.95 9.72 -12.61
C ILE A 111 7.01 10.68 -13.81
N GLY A 112 7.64 11.84 -13.69
CA GLY A 112 7.72 12.84 -14.75
C GLY A 112 6.43 13.64 -14.96
N GLY A 113 5.63 13.82 -13.91
CA GLY A 113 4.37 14.59 -13.91
C GLY A 113 4.50 15.93 -13.18
N LYS A 114 3.35 16.50 -12.80
CA LYS A 114 3.25 17.72 -12.00
C LYS A 114 2.54 17.43 -10.69
N ALA A 115 2.89 18.16 -9.62
CA ALA A 115 2.32 17.94 -8.29
C ALA A 115 0.80 18.10 -8.26
N GLU A 116 0.26 19.09 -8.99
CA GLU A 116 -1.16 19.33 -9.12
C GLU A 116 -1.96 18.25 -9.88
N GLU A 117 -1.25 17.30 -10.50
CA GLU A 117 -1.84 16.13 -11.17
C GLU A 117 -1.83 14.89 -10.28
N ILE A 118 -1.29 14.99 -9.06
CA ILE A 118 -1.20 13.89 -8.10
C ILE A 118 -2.32 14.01 -7.07
N ALA A 119 -3.03 12.92 -6.87
CA ALA A 119 -4.01 12.79 -5.78
C ALA A 119 -3.61 11.61 -4.89
N LEU A 120 -3.42 11.88 -3.60
CA LEU A 120 -3.08 10.84 -2.62
C LEU A 120 -4.33 10.15 -2.12
N THR A 121 -4.27 8.83 -1.98
CA THR A 121 -5.34 8.00 -1.42
C THR A 121 -4.77 7.02 -0.39
N ASP A 122 -5.61 6.57 0.54
CA ASP A 122 -5.20 5.68 1.62
C ASP A 122 -4.79 4.28 1.13
N SER A 123 -5.30 3.88 -0.03
CA SER A 123 -5.00 2.56 -0.60
C SER A 123 -5.29 2.50 -2.10
N THR A 124 -4.68 1.53 -2.78
CA THR A 124 -4.99 1.20 -4.18
C THR A 124 -6.48 0.87 -4.37
N THR A 125 -7.10 0.17 -3.41
CA THR A 125 -8.54 -0.13 -3.44
C THR A 125 -9.38 1.14 -3.46
N MET A 126 -9.07 2.12 -2.63
CA MET A 126 -9.73 3.43 -2.61
C MET A 126 -9.51 4.17 -3.93
N GLY A 127 -8.27 4.22 -4.40
CA GLY A 127 -7.91 4.89 -5.67
C GLY A 127 -8.69 4.30 -6.86
N LEU A 128 -8.72 2.99 -6.99
CA LEU A 128 -9.48 2.29 -8.04
C LEU A 128 -10.98 2.58 -7.94
N ALA A 129 -11.55 2.53 -6.74
CA ALA A 129 -12.97 2.84 -6.54
C ALA A 129 -13.30 4.28 -6.94
N LEU A 130 -12.48 5.26 -6.56
CA LEU A 130 -12.67 6.66 -6.94
C LEU A 130 -12.59 6.85 -8.46
N ILE A 131 -11.62 6.23 -9.13
CA ILE A 131 -11.47 6.31 -10.58
C ILE A 131 -12.71 5.71 -11.25
N TYR A 132 -13.06 4.46 -10.98
CA TYR A 132 -14.17 3.79 -11.66
C TYR A 132 -15.53 4.43 -11.38
N LEU A 133 -15.76 4.93 -10.17
CA LEU A 133 -17.01 5.62 -9.84
C LEU A 133 -17.05 7.06 -10.40
N GLY A 134 -15.90 7.68 -10.64
CA GLY A 134 -15.79 9.03 -11.23
C GLY A 134 -15.83 9.04 -12.75
N LEU A 135 -15.57 7.92 -13.43
CA LEU A 135 -15.59 7.85 -14.88
C LEU A 135 -17.01 8.06 -15.44
N PRO A 136 -17.19 8.89 -16.49
CA PRO A 136 -18.48 9.12 -17.14
C PRO A 136 -18.85 7.96 -18.06
N ILE A 137 -19.17 6.81 -17.48
CA ILE A 137 -19.59 5.59 -18.17
C ILE A 137 -21.09 5.60 -18.35
N LYS A 138 -21.57 5.19 -19.54
CA LYS A 138 -22.99 5.22 -19.92
C LYS A 138 -23.51 3.80 -20.16
N ALA A 139 -24.83 3.66 -20.07
CA ALA A 139 -25.50 2.42 -20.42
C ALA A 139 -25.16 1.97 -21.84
N GLY A 140 -24.93 0.66 -22.02
CA GLY A 140 -24.52 0.07 -23.30
C GLY A 140 -23.03 0.20 -23.63
N GLN A 141 -22.24 0.91 -22.85
CA GLN A 141 -20.79 0.90 -22.94
C GLN A 141 -20.19 -0.33 -22.24
N GLU A 142 -18.94 -0.62 -22.56
CA GLU A 142 -18.17 -1.75 -22.05
C GLU A 142 -16.93 -1.29 -21.29
N MET A 143 -16.65 -1.93 -20.18
CA MET A 143 -15.42 -1.81 -19.40
C MET A 143 -14.65 -3.12 -19.55
N LEU A 144 -13.46 -3.06 -20.13
CA LEU A 144 -12.60 -4.21 -20.35
C LEU A 144 -11.63 -4.35 -19.17
N THR A 145 -11.46 -5.56 -18.66
CA THR A 145 -10.51 -5.92 -17.62
C THR A 145 -9.97 -7.33 -17.85
N THR A 146 -9.01 -7.77 -17.06
CA THR A 146 -8.41 -9.10 -17.23
C THR A 146 -8.82 -10.06 -16.13
N ASP A 147 -8.67 -11.37 -16.38
CA ASP A 147 -8.88 -12.39 -15.33
C ASP A 147 -7.74 -12.40 -14.29
N HIS A 148 -6.62 -11.74 -14.61
CA HIS A 148 -5.43 -11.69 -13.78
C HIS A 148 -5.39 -10.49 -12.83
N ASP A 149 -6.38 -9.60 -12.90
CA ASP A 149 -6.48 -8.44 -12.03
C ASP A 149 -6.88 -8.82 -10.61
N HIS A 150 -6.49 -7.95 -9.67
CA HIS A 150 -6.83 -8.14 -8.27
C HIS A 150 -8.34 -7.99 -8.02
N TYR A 151 -8.89 -8.75 -7.05
CA TYR A 151 -10.32 -8.74 -6.76
C TYR A 151 -10.89 -7.34 -6.45
N ALA A 152 -10.10 -6.45 -5.81
CA ALA A 152 -10.54 -5.08 -5.52
C ALA A 152 -10.83 -4.28 -6.80
N GLN A 153 -10.09 -4.53 -7.89
CA GLN A 153 -10.38 -3.96 -9.20
C GLN A 153 -11.66 -4.57 -9.78
N HIS A 154 -11.80 -5.89 -9.73
CA HIS A 154 -13.00 -6.56 -10.23
C HIS A 154 -14.27 -6.06 -9.55
N GLU A 155 -14.27 -5.90 -8.23
CA GLU A 155 -15.44 -5.39 -7.50
C GLU A 155 -15.70 -3.91 -7.80
N SER A 156 -14.66 -3.09 -7.91
CA SER A 156 -14.80 -1.67 -8.23
C SER A 156 -15.39 -1.47 -9.63
N ILE A 157 -14.89 -2.19 -10.63
CA ILE A 157 -15.39 -2.10 -12.02
C ILE A 157 -16.82 -2.69 -12.15
N ALA A 158 -17.12 -3.78 -11.44
CA ALA A 158 -18.45 -4.36 -11.42
C ALA A 158 -19.49 -3.41 -10.81
N LEU A 159 -19.13 -2.73 -9.72
CA LEU A 159 -20.00 -1.74 -9.08
C LEU A 159 -20.24 -0.53 -10.01
N ALA A 160 -19.20 -0.02 -10.66
CA ALA A 160 -19.32 1.08 -11.61
C ALA A 160 -20.21 0.71 -12.82
N ALA A 161 -20.03 -0.48 -13.37
CA ALA A 161 -20.87 -0.99 -14.47
C ALA A 161 -22.34 -1.14 -14.04
N LYS A 162 -22.59 -1.72 -12.86
CA LYS A 162 -23.96 -1.86 -12.30
C LYS A 162 -24.66 -0.51 -12.14
N ARG A 163 -23.96 0.51 -11.68
CA ARG A 163 -24.50 1.87 -11.47
C ARG A 163 -24.80 2.59 -12.78
N SER A 164 -23.97 2.39 -13.80
CA SER A 164 -24.08 3.09 -15.09
C SER A 164 -24.92 2.36 -16.13
N GLY A 165 -25.26 1.10 -15.91
CA GLY A 165 -25.89 0.24 -16.93
C GLY A 165 -24.90 -0.22 -18.03
N ALA A 166 -23.61 -0.14 -17.76
CA ALA A 166 -22.57 -0.68 -18.63
C ALA A 166 -22.35 -2.18 -18.39
N THR A 167 -21.54 -2.80 -19.25
CA THR A 167 -21.13 -4.20 -19.10
C THR A 167 -19.65 -4.31 -18.75
N VAL A 168 -19.27 -5.36 -18.04
CA VAL A 168 -17.87 -5.70 -17.82
C VAL A 168 -17.50 -6.87 -18.71
N LYS A 169 -16.44 -6.71 -19.49
CA LYS A 169 -15.83 -7.79 -20.27
C LYS A 169 -14.50 -8.16 -19.62
N ARG A 170 -14.35 -9.44 -19.28
CA ARG A 170 -13.11 -10.00 -18.74
C ARG A 170 -12.45 -10.89 -19.76
N ILE A 171 -11.13 -10.81 -19.88
CA ILE A 171 -10.35 -11.63 -20.80
C ILE A 171 -9.13 -12.23 -20.11
N PRO A 172 -8.73 -13.46 -20.47
CA PRO A 172 -7.43 -13.98 -20.09
C PRO A 172 -6.33 -13.33 -20.94
N LEU A 173 -5.28 -12.82 -20.31
CA LEU A 173 -4.08 -12.36 -21.01
C LEU A 173 -3.22 -13.51 -21.52
N PHE A 174 -3.24 -14.62 -20.79
CA PHE A 174 -2.55 -15.87 -21.11
C PHE A 174 -3.29 -17.06 -20.49
N GLU A 175 -3.07 -18.24 -21.01
CA GLU A 175 -3.59 -19.50 -20.47
C GLU A 175 -2.48 -20.29 -19.76
N ASP A 176 -1.26 -20.21 -20.30
CA ASP A 176 -0.07 -20.88 -19.80
C ASP A 176 1.03 -19.83 -19.56
N HIS A 177 1.35 -19.62 -18.28
CA HIS A 177 2.37 -18.63 -17.90
C HIS A 177 3.79 -18.97 -18.42
N SER A 178 4.07 -20.23 -18.76
CA SER A 178 5.37 -20.63 -19.34
C SER A 178 5.54 -20.21 -20.81
N LYS A 179 4.45 -19.79 -21.45
CA LYS A 179 4.39 -19.42 -22.87
C LYS A 179 3.97 -17.95 -23.08
N ILE A 180 4.11 -17.13 -22.04
CA ILE A 180 3.74 -15.71 -22.12
C ILE A 180 4.66 -15.01 -23.12
N SER A 181 4.06 -14.26 -24.07
CA SER A 181 4.76 -13.29 -24.88
C SER A 181 4.08 -11.93 -24.79
N GLU A 182 4.87 -10.87 -24.78
CA GLU A 182 4.36 -9.50 -24.78
C GLU A 182 3.45 -9.23 -25.98
N ALA A 183 3.85 -9.72 -27.15
CA ALA A 183 3.08 -9.58 -28.40
C ALA A 183 1.69 -10.21 -28.28
N ASP A 184 1.60 -11.41 -27.68
CA ASP A 184 0.32 -12.11 -27.50
C ASP A 184 -0.59 -11.38 -26.51
N ILE A 185 -0.04 -10.84 -25.42
CA ILE A 185 -0.79 -10.04 -24.45
C ILE A 185 -1.39 -8.81 -25.12
N VAL A 186 -0.56 -8.03 -25.84
CA VAL A 186 -1.00 -6.83 -26.56
C VAL A 186 -2.06 -7.16 -27.62
N ASP A 187 -1.87 -8.25 -28.35
CA ASP A 187 -2.81 -8.70 -29.39
C ASP A 187 -4.17 -9.14 -28.79
N ARG A 188 -4.17 -9.86 -27.68
CA ARG A 188 -5.39 -10.25 -26.96
C ARG A 188 -6.18 -9.01 -26.49
N ILE A 189 -5.50 -8.03 -25.87
CA ILE A 189 -6.14 -6.77 -25.47
C ILE A 189 -6.70 -6.05 -26.69
N ARG A 190 -5.91 -5.88 -27.76
CA ARG A 190 -6.34 -5.20 -29.00
C ARG A 190 -7.56 -5.84 -29.63
N LYS A 191 -7.61 -7.17 -29.69
CA LYS A 191 -8.77 -7.92 -30.21
C LYS A 191 -10.01 -7.82 -29.33
N ALA A 192 -9.81 -7.60 -28.03
CA ALA A 192 -10.91 -7.49 -27.10
C ALA A 192 -11.59 -6.12 -27.12
N ILE A 193 -10.87 -5.07 -27.55
CA ILE A 193 -11.42 -3.71 -27.66
C ILE A 193 -12.47 -3.67 -28.78
N THR A 194 -13.61 -3.06 -28.47
CA THR A 194 -14.73 -2.86 -29.38
C THR A 194 -15.13 -1.39 -29.44
N PRO A 195 -15.96 -0.94 -30.38
CA PRO A 195 -16.50 0.44 -30.38
C PRO A 195 -17.26 0.81 -29.10
N LYS A 196 -17.67 -0.16 -28.29
CA LYS A 196 -18.33 0.05 -26.99
C LYS A 196 -17.37 0.19 -25.84
N THR A 197 -16.12 -0.24 -26.00
CA THR A 197 -15.10 -0.21 -24.93
C THR A 197 -14.76 1.22 -24.57
N ARG A 198 -15.04 1.58 -23.30
CA ARG A 198 -14.79 2.91 -22.75
C ARG A 198 -13.52 2.98 -21.91
N THR A 199 -13.20 1.88 -21.24
CA THR A 199 -11.98 1.73 -20.42
C THR A 199 -11.35 0.37 -20.63
N VAL A 200 -10.04 0.32 -20.47
CA VAL A 200 -9.24 -0.90 -20.46
C VAL A 200 -8.41 -0.90 -19.18
#